data_6d82082f2a39438e2477825f936ba775
#
_entry.id   6d82082f2a39438e2477825f936ba775
#
_cell.length_a   1.000
_cell.length_b   1.000
_cell.length_c   1.000
_cell.angle_alpha   90.00
_cell.angle_beta   90.00
_cell.angle_gamma   90.00
#
_symmetry.space_group_name_H-M   'P 1'
#
loop_
_entity.id
_entity.type
_entity.pdbx_description
1 polymer ?
#
loop_
_entity_poly.entity_id
_entity_poly.type
_entity_poly.pdbx_seq_one_letter_code
_entity_poly.pdbx_strand_id
1 'polypeptide(L)'
;MDQKYVEALDNAWIKLIKREVWGLDPSKGDAREYDDVRREAVKKDKQVHFGRTFGFVVIKHSELEKEHWVPKGRVVFIGNRVADQSGFAALFSEQGSSSSHLTAANLLDAIGHMPGMSVENADATGAYTQSPME
;
A
#
# COMPACT_ATOMS: atom_id res chain seq x y z
N MET A 1 -21.68 -13.83 -2.21
CA MET A 1 -20.72 -12.95 -1.51
C MET A 1 -21.53 -11.79 -0.95
N ASP A 2 -21.42 -11.48 0.31
CA ASP A 2 -22.21 -10.42 0.93
C ASP A 2 -21.80 -9.05 0.32
N GLN A 3 -22.78 -8.25 -0.11
CA GLN A 3 -22.57 -6.99 -0.81
C GLN A 3 -21.68 -6.01 -0.03
N LYS A 4 -21.75 -6.03 1.30
CA LYS A 4 -20.91 -5.20 2.18
C LYS A 4 -19.40 -5.44 2.01
N TYR A 5 -18.99 -6.67 1.69
CA TYR A 5 -17.58 -6.98 1.47
C TYR A 5 -17.09 -6.48 0.11
N VAL A 6 -17.95 -6.56 -0.90
CA VAL A 6 -17.65 -6.03 -2.24
C VAL A 6 -17.50 -4.52 -2.16
N GLU A 7 -18.46 -3.83 -1.55
CA GLU A 7 -18.40 -2.37 -1.37
C GLU A 7 -17.16 -1.91 -0.58
N ALA A 8 -16.77 -2.67 0.45
CA ALA A 8 -15.57 -2.35 1.22
C ALA A 8 -14.29 -2.44 0.37
N LEU A 9 -14.21 -3.43 -0.53
CA LEU A 9 -13.09 -3.58 -1.45
C LEU A 9 -13.10 -2.50 -2.53
N ASP A 10 -14.24 -2.22 -3.13
CA ASP A 10 -14.39 -1.17 -4.15
C ASP A 10 -14.01 0.21 -3.58
N ASN A 11 -14.44 0.50 -2.36
CA ASN A 11 -14.05 1.73 -1.67
C ASN A 11 -12.54 1.83 -1.45
N ALA A 12 -11.84 0.71 -1.22
CA ALA A 12 -10.39 0.71 -1.10
C ALA A 12 -9.72 1.04 -2.44
N TRP A 13 -10.18 0.48 -3.55
CA TRP A 13 -9.72 0.81 -4.90
C TRP A 13 -9.98 2.26 -5.27
N ILE A 14 -11.20 2.74 -5.04
CA ILE A 14 -11.59 4.13 -5.33
C ILE A 14 -10.70 5.13 -4.59
N LYS A 15 -10.33 4.84 -3.34
CA LYS A 15 -9.42 5.70 -2.57
C LYS A 15 -8.03 5.81 -3.20
N LEU A 16 -7.51 4.72 -3.76
CA LEU A 16 -6.20 4.72 -4.42
C LEU A 16 -6.26 5.42 -5.78
N ILE A 17 -7.33 5.22 -6.54
CA ILE A 17 -7.57 5.93 -7.80
C ILE A 17 -7.65 7.45 -7.56
N LYS A 18 -8.42 7.88 -6.55
CA LYS A 18 -8.54 9.31 -6.19
C LYS A 18 -7.21 9.94 -5.75
N ARG A 19 -6.26 9.15 -5.31
CA ARG A 19 -4.91 9.58 -4.93
C ARG A 19 -3.91 9.49 -6.07
N GLU A 20 -4.36 9.14 -7.26
CA GLU A 20 -3.51 8.99 -8.45
C GLU A 20 -2.29 8.08 -8.22
N VAL A 21 -2.46 7.03 -7.38
CA VAL A 21 -1.38 6.09 -7.05
C VAL A 21 -0.87 5.35 -8.30
N TRP A 22 -1.73 5.21 -9.30
CA TRP A 22 -1.41 4.69 -10.64
C TRP A 22 -2.08 5.51 -11.71
N GLY A 23 -1.38 5.65 -12.82
CA GLY A 23 -1.91 6.31 -14.01
C GLY A 23 -2.99 5.46 -14.69
N LEU A 24 -4.20 5.48 -14.14
CA LEU A 24 -5.35 4.76 -14.71
C LEU A 24 -6.22 5.63 -15.61
N ASP A 25 -5.75 6.81 -15.99
CA ASP A 25 -6.48 7.65 -16.91
C ASP A 25 -6.25 7.17 -18.35
N PRO A 26 -7.22 6.48 -19.00
CA PRO A 26 -7.06 6.00 -20.35
C PRO A 26 -6.85 7.14 -21.36
N SER A 27 -7.32 8.36 -21.02
CA SER A 27 -7.16 9.55 -21.88
C SER A 27 -5.72 10.05 -21.92
N LYS A 28 -4.95 9.76 -20.87
CA LYS A 28 -3.52 10.10 -20.78
C LYS A 28 -2.60 9.00 -21.32
N GLY A 29 -3.16 7.85 -21.73
CA GLY A 29 -2.40 6.73 -22.28
C GLY A 29 -1.47 6.02 -21.31
N ASP A 30 -1.71 6.18 -20.00
CA ASP A 30 -0.85 5.64 -18.94
C ASP A 30 -1.04 4.14 -18.74
N ALA A 31 -2.25 3.62 -18.98
CA ALA A 31 -2.54 2.19 -18.91
C ALA A 31 -2.09 1.50 -20.20
N ARG A 32 -1.10 0.62 -20.08
CA ARG A 32 -0.50 -0.10 -21.22
C ARG A 32 -0.45 -1.60 -20.94
N GLU A 33 -0.52 -2.39 -22.02
CA GLU A 33 -0.38 -3.83 -21.91
C GLU A 33 1.03 -4.24 -21.48
N TYR A 34 1.11 -5.28 -20.65
CA TYR A 34 2.36 -5.80 -20.08
C TYR A 34 3.41 -6.10 -21.16
N ASP A 35 3.01 -6.80 -22.22
CA ASP A 35 3.92 -7.22 -23.30
C ASP A 35 4.45 -6.04 -24.11
N ASP A 36 3.68 -4.97 -24.26
CA ASP A 36 4.11 -3.77 -24.97
C ASP A 36 5.14 -2.99 -24.16
N VAL A 37 4.89 -2.82 -22.87
CA VAL A 37 5.85 -2.17 -21.95
C VAL A 37 7.15 -2.95 -21.89
N ARG A 38 7.07 -4.27 -21.77
CA ARG A 38 8.24 -5.15 -21.73
C ARG A 38 9.07 -5.07 -22.99
N ARG A 39 8.44 -5.18 -24.16
CA ARG A 39 9.12 -5.10 -25.47
C ARG A 39 9.81 -3.76 -25.66
N GLU A 40 9.14 -2.68 -25.27
CA GLU A 40 9.71 -1.34 -25.37
C GLU A 40 10.90 -1.17 -24.41
N ALA A 41 10.81 -1.66 -23.17
CA ALA A 41 11.87 -1.59 -22.18
C ALA A 41 13.14 -2.32 -22.65
N VAL A 42 12.99 -3.54 -23.18
CA VAL A 42 14.10 -4.31 -23.75
C VAL A 42 14.70 -3.58 -24.95
N LYS A 43 13.87 -3.05 -25.86
CA LYS A 43 14.37 -2.35 -27.06
C LYS A 43 15.12 -1.05 -26.74
N LYS A 44 14.71 -0.34 -25.69
CA LYS A 44 15.29 0.94 -25.27
C LYS A 44 16.36 0.80 -24.18
N ASP A 45 16.69 -0.42 -23.79
CA ASP A 45 17.57 -0.73 -22.64
C ASP A 45 17.18 0.04 -21.38
N LYS A 46 15.87 0.10 -21.12
CA LYS A 46 15.29 0.81 -19.98
C LYS A 46 14.91 -0.17 -18.89
N GLN A 47 15.37 0.08 -17.67
CA GLN A 47 14.98 -0.73 -16.52
C GLN A 47 13.51 -0.46 -16.16
N VAL A 48 12.70 -1.51 -16.11
CA VAL A 48 11.29 -1.48 -15.72
C VAL A 48 11.00 -2.62 -14.77
N HIS A 49 10.26 -2.35 -13.73
CA HIS A 49 9.85 -3.34 -12.75
C HIS A 49 8.37 -3.66 -12.88
N PHE A 50 8.05 -4.95 -12.87
CA PHE A 50 6.69 -5.47 -12.96
C PHE A 50 6.29 -6.11 -11.64
N GLY A 51 5.28 -5.58 -11.02
CA GLY A 51 4.70 -6.13 -9.81
C GLY A 51 3.19 -6.34 -9.94
N ARG A 52 2.59 -6.95 -8.93
CA ARG A 52 1.15 -7.20 -8.88
C ARG A 52 0.55 -6.56 -7.65
N THR A 53 -0.66 -6.07 -7.79
CA THR A 53 -1.51 -5.67 -6.68
C THR A 53 -2.60 -6.70 -6.47
N PHE A 54 -3.03 -6.84 -5.24
CA PHE A 54 -4.17 -7.67 -4.94
C PHE A 54 -5.01 -7.05 -3.82
N GLY A 55 -6.33 -7.25 -3.91
CA GLY A 55 -7.26 -6.74 -2.94
C GLY A 55 -7.88 -7.84 -2.09
N PHE A 56 -8.06 -7.55 -0.80
CA PHE A 56 -8.74 -8.44 0.14
C PHE A 56 -9.53 -7.65 1.17
N VAL A 57 -10.43 -8.32 1.88
CA VAL A 57 -11.22 -7.71 2.94
C VAL A 57 -10.86 -8.34 4.28
N VAL A 58 -10.60 -7.50 5.27
CA VAL A 58 -10.46 -7.88 6.68
C VAL A 58 -11.67 -7.43 7.47
N ILE A 59 -12.02 -8.14 8.50
CA ILE A 59 -13.09 -7.76 9.41
C ILE A 59 -12.45 -7.08 10.63
N LYS A 60 -12.77 -5.82 10.84
CA LYS A 60 -12.44 -5.12 12.08
C LYS A 60 -13.43 -5.51 13.16
N HIS A 61 -12.95 -5.51 14.41
CA HIS A 61 -13.75 -5.85 15.58
C HIS A 61 -14.30 -7.28 15.52
N SER A 62 -13.54 -8.21 14.90
CA SER A 62 -13.92 -9.63 14.82
C SER A 62 -13.97 -10.33 16.17
N GLU A 63 -13.37 -9.72 17.20
CA GLU A 63 -13.42 -10.11 18.61
C GLU A 63 -14.75 -9.79 19.30
N LEU A 64 -15.55 -8.90 18.71
CA LEU A 64 -16.87 -8.51 19.21
C LEU A 64 -17.99 -9.34 18.55
N GLU A 65 -19.21 -9.11 18.95
CA GLU A 65 -20.40 -9.72 18.33
C GLU A 65 -20.54 -9.28 16.86
N LYS A 66 -21.13 -10.12 16.04
CA LYS A 66 -21.24 -9.92 14.57
C LYS A 66 -21.88 -8.59 14.16
N GLU A 67 -22.68 -7.99 15.03
CA GLU A 67 -23.30 -6.69 14.79
C GLU A 67 -22.30 -5.53 14.73
N HIS A 68 -21.13 -5.71 15.37
CA HIS A 68 -20.03 -4.74 15.41
C HIS A 68 -18.98 -4.98 14.34
N TRP A 69 -19.12 -6.01 13.53
CA TRP A 69 -18.16 -6.35 12.49
C TRP A 69 -18.18 -5.33 11.36
N VAL A 70 -17.03 -4.72 11.10
CA VAL A 70 -16.86 -3.74 10.04
C VAL A 70 -15.92 -4.29 8.97
N PRO A 71 -16.42 -4.62 7.77
CA PRO A 71 -15.55 -5.01 6.66
C PRO A 71 -14.66 -3.84 6.24
N LYS A 72 -13.37 -4.09 6.12
CA LYS A 72 -12.38 -3.13 5.62
C LYS A 72 -11.64 -3.70 4.44
N GLY A 73 -11.83 -3.13 3.26
CA GLY A 73 -11.06 -3.43 2.07
C GLY A 73 -9.61 -2.96 2.22
N ARG A 74 -8.68 -3.77 1.72
CA ARG A 74 -7.28 -3.45 1.60
C ARG A 74 -6.78 -3.83 0.22
N VAL A 75 -5.97 -2.97 -0.36
CA VAL A 75 -5.24 -3.22 -1.59
C VAL A 75 -3.76 -3.16 -1.27
N VAL A 76 -3.03 -4.19 -1.64
CA VAL A 76 -1.60 -4.30 -1.36
C VAL A 76 -0.82 -4.59 -2.62
N PHE A 77 0.39 -4.08 -2.70
CA PHE A 77 1.37 -4.42 -3.71
C PHE A 77 2.19 -5.64 -3.24
N ILE A 78 2.36 -6.63 -4.12
CA ILE A 78 3.09 -7.86 -3.80
C ILE A 78 4.58 -7.63 -4.06
N GLY A 79 5.26 -6.98 -3.13
CA GLY A 79 6.65 -6.57 -3.27
C GLY A 79 7.68 -7.71 -3.32
N ASN A 80 7.34 -8.91 -2.82
CA ASN A 80 8.21 -10.08 -2.88
C ASN A 80 8.17 -10.83 -4.22
N ARG A 81 7.39 -10.35 -5.20
CA ARG A 81 7.26 -10.94 -6.53
C ARG A 81 7.32 -9.86 -7.61
N VAL A 82 8.37 -9.06 -7.55
CA VAL A 82 8.65 -8.06 -8.58
C VAL A 82 9.70 -8.61 -9.51
N ALA A 83 9.45 -8.50 -10.82
CA ALA A 83 10.37 -8.93 -11.87
C ALA A 83 10.82 -7.73 -12.71
N ASP A 84 12.01 -7.81 -13.27
CA ASP A 84 12.51 -6.84 -14.25
C ASP A 84 11.93 -7.13 -15.67
N GLN A 85 12.32 -6.33 -16.65
CA GLN A 85 11.92 -6.48 -18.06
C GLN A 85 12.42 -7.80 -18.69
N SER A 86 13.42 -8.44 -18.11
CA SER A 86 13.97 -9.74 -18.55
C SER A 86 13.29 -10.92 -17.89
N GLY A 87 12.48 -10.67 -16.86
CA GLY A 87 11.76 -11.69 -16.09
C GLY A 87 12.53 -12.21 -14.88
N PHE A 88 13.69 -11.62 -14.56
CA PHE A 88 14.43 -11.93 -13.34
C PHE A 88 13.85 -11.22 -12.14
N ALA A 89 14.00 -11.80 -10.95
CA ALA A 89 13.58 -11.17 -9.71
C ALA A 89 14.31 -9.83 -9.51
N ALA A 90 13.54 -8.75 -9.32
CA ALA A 90 14.12 -7.46 -9.02
C ALA A 90 14.65 -7.47 -7.57
N LEU A 91 15.94 -7.18 -7.40
CA LEU A 91 16.58 -7.05 -6.10
C LEU A 91 16.64 -5.56 -5.74
N PHE A 92 15.93 -5.18 -4.68
CA PHE A 92 16.01 -3.85 -4.11
C PHE A 92 17.03 -3.85 -2.97
N SER A 93 18.07 -3.03 -3.08
CA SER A 93 19.23 -3.08 -2.19
C SER A 93 19.03 -2.53 -0.79
N GLU A 94 18.00 -1.73 -0.55
CA GLU A 94 17.75 -1.16 0.77
C GLU A 94 16.27 -0.98 1.09
N GLN A 95 15.85 -1.59 2.20
CA GLN A 95 14.66 -1.19 2.94
C GLN A 95 15.12 -0.35 4.14
N GLY A 96 15.33 0.94 3.90
CA GLY A 96 16.00 1.86 4.84
C GLY A 96 15.22 2.26 6.08
N SER A 97 14.06 1.66 6.37
CA SER A 97 13.33 1.99 7.59
C SER A 97 12.85 0.75 8.34
N SER A 98 13.32 0.58 9.56
CA SER A 98 12.68 -0.32 10.52
C SER A 98 11.56 0.42 11.26
N SER A 99 10.46 -0.27 11.54
CA SER A 99 9.46 0.26 12.47
C SER A 99 10.11 0.56 13.82
N SER A 100 9.69 1.64 14.49
CA SER A 100 10.16 1.97 15.83
C SER A 100 9.90 0.81 16.80
N HIS A 101 10.85 0.55 17.69
CA HIS A 101 10.71 -0.48 18.70
C HIS A 101 9.51 -0.16 19.62
N LEU A 102 8.67 -1.16 19.90
CA LEU A 102 7.52 -1.01 20.81
C LEU A 102 7.95 -0.47 22.18
N THR A 103 9.13 -0.87 22.67
CA THR A 103 9.72 -0.35 23.90
C THR A 103 9.96 1.16 23.85
N ALA A 104 10.40 1.70 22.70
CA ALA A 104 10.60 3.14 22.54
C ALA A 104 9.27 3.89 22.56
N ALA A 105 8.24 3.35 21.90
CA ALA A 105 6.90 3.94 21.92
C ALA A 105 6.33 3.96 23.35
N ASN A 106 6.40 2.85 24.08
CA ASN A 106 5.94 2.77 25.46
C ASN A 106 6.71 3.74 26.39
N LEU A 107 8.00 3.93 26.16
CA LEU A 107 8.80 4.89 26.93
C LEU A 107 8.37 6.33 26.68
N LEU A 108 8.11 6.69 25.42
CA LEU A 108 7.60 8.01 25.04
C LEU A 108 6.23 8.27 25.66
N ASP A 109 5.34 7.30 25.64
CA ASP A 109 4.03 7.39 26.28
C ASP A 109 4.17 7.60 27.79
N ALA A 110 5.06 6.86 28.45
CA ALA A 110 5.32 7.01 29.89
C ALA A 110 5.87 8.41 30.23
N ILE A 111 6.79 8.94 29.43
CA ILE A 111 7.33 10.31 29.60
C ILE A 111 6.22 11.34 29.40
N GLY A 112 5.37 11.16 28.40
CA GLY A 112 4.29 12.09 28.12
C GLY A 112 3.22 12.16 29.21
N HIS A 113 3.12 11.16 30.08
CA HIS A 113 2.22 11.18 31.24
C HIS A 113 2.84 11.86 32.46
N MET A 114 4.08 12.35 32.39
CA MET A 114 4.69 13.11 33.49
C MET A 114 4.09 14.53 33.59
N PRO A 115 4.06 15.11 34.79
CA PRO A 115 3.56 16.47 35.00
C PRO A 115 4.27 17.47 34.10
N GLY A 116 3.51 18.29 33.37
CA GLY A 116 4.03 19.29 32.45
C GLY A 116 4.44 18.79 31.06
N MET A 117 4.26 17.50 30.78
CA MET A 117 4.48 16.90 29.45
C MET A 117 3.16 16.65 28.75
N SER A 118 3.21 16.57 27.42
CA SER A 118 2.09 16.13 26.59
C SER A 118 2.57 15.18 25.50
N VAL A 119 1.73 14.22 25.13
CA VAL A 119 1.99 13.30 24.02
C VAL A 119 1.00 13.57 22.90
N GLU A 120 1.52 13.68 21.70
CA GLU A 120 0.71 13.67 20.49
C GLU A 120 0.98 12.37 19.73
N ASN A 121 -0.08 11.68 19.34
CA ASN A 121 -0.02 10.50 18.50
C ASN A 121 -0.70 10.79 17.16
N ALA A 122 0.02 10.63 16.06
CA ALA A 122 -0.50 10.88 14.72
C ALA A 122 -0.30 9.66 13.83
N ASP A 123 -1.34 9.26 13.11
CA ASP A 123 -1.27 8.23 12.07
C ASP A 123 -1.27 8.89 10.69
N ALA A 124 -0.24 8.62 9.91
CA ALA A 124 -0.13 9.12 8.55
C ALA A 124 -1.09 8.39 7.62
N THR A 125 -2.15 9.08 7.21
CA THR A 125 -3.17 8.51 6.32
C THR A 125 -2.58 8.14 4.96
N GLY A 126 -2.35 6.84 4.73
CA GLY A 126 -1.82 6.31 3.47
C GLY A 126 -0.38 6.71 3.21
N ALA A 127 0.48 6.63 4.20
CA ALA A 127 1.88 7.04 4.17
C ALA A 127 2.65 6.53 2.94
N TYR A 128 2.48 5.25 2.60
CA TYR A 128 3.16 4.63 1.44
C TYR A 128 2.70 5.14 0.07
N THR A 129 1.58 5.85 0.00
CA THR A 129 1.04 6.40 -1.25
C THR A 129 1.25 7.91 -1.38
N GLN A 130 2.00 8.51 -0.46
CA GLN A 130 2.31 9.94 -0.48
C GLN A 130 3.66 10.24 -1.14
N SER A 131 4.53 9.24 -1.27
CA SER A 131 5.81 9.38 -1.96
C SER A 131 5.70 8.85 -3.38
N PRO A 132 6.21 9.56 -4.40
CA PRO A 132 6.35 9.01 -5.75
C PRO A 132 7.32 7.82 -5.71
N MET A 133 7.07 6.82 -6.54
CA MET A 133 8.06 5.77 -6.80
C MET A 133 9.04 6.29 -7.85
N GLU A 134 10.29 6.46 -7.47
CA GLU A 134 11.39 6.79 -8.36
C GLU A 134 11.91 5.56 -9.09
#